data_c53c10c976ae0b4a145d4495c42273c4
#
_entry.id   c53c10c976ae0b4a145d4495c42273c4
#
_cell.length_a   1.000
_cell.length_b   1.000
_cell.length_c   1.000
_cell.angle_alpha   90.00
_cell.angle_beta   90.00
_cell.angle_gamma   90.00
#
_symmetry.space_group_name_H-M   'P 1'
#
loop_
_entity.id
_entity.type
_entity.pdbx_description
1 polymer ?
#
loop_
_entity_poly.entity_id
_entity_poly.type
_entity_poly.pdbx_seq_one_letter_code
_entity_poly.pdbx_strand_id
1 'polypeptide(L)'
;MYKKTTCTLLKVLNYAIALVFFSEGLQKFLTPEKTGAGRFSKIGFEYPELWASLVGGLEILCAIILILIPLQRIATLVLLVIMATAFITTKIPLLTSEGFWAFAHGYRTDFFATVLLVLMLRYGGVFKKENTEANEKQH
;
A
#
# COMPACT_ATOMS: atom_id res chain seq x y z
N MET A 1 23.59 -18.75 4.95
CA MET A 1 23.61 -17.94 3.71
C MET A 1 22.19 -17.63 3.21
N TYR A 2 21.35 -18.60 3.07
CA TYR A 2 19.96 -18.45 2.59
C TYR A 2 19.09 -17.47 3.42
N LYS A 3 19.16 -17.54 4.75
CA LYS A 3 18.41 -16.70 5.69
C LYS A 3 18.72 -15.19 5.54
N LYS A 4 20.01 -14.84 5.38
CA LYS A 4 20.46 -13.45 5.26
C LYS A 4 19.99 -12.81 3.95
N THR A 5 19.99 -13.56 2.86
CA THR A 5 19.50 -13.11 1.54
C THR A 5 17.99 -12.84 1.57
N THR A 6 17.22 -13.73 2.22
CA THR A 6 15.77 -13.55 2.36
C THR A 6 15.42 -12.29 3.15
N CYS A 7 16.15 -12.01 4.24
CA CYS A 7 15.94 -10.80 5.03
C CYS A 7 16.24 -9.53 4.22
N THR A 8 17.33 -9.51 3.46
CA THR A 8 17.68 -8.38 2.60
C THR A 8 16.63 -8.16 1.52
N LEU A 9 16.16 -9.21 0.87
CA LEU A 9 15.10 -9.12 -0.15
C LEU A 9 13.81 -8.54 0.41
N LEU A 10 13.39 -9.02 1.58
CA LEU A 10 12.19 -8.50 2.24
C LEU A 10 12.34 -7.02 2.61
N LYS A 11 13.52 -6.56 3.06
CA LYS A 11 13.79 -5.13 3.31
C LYS A 11 13.63 -4.31 2.03
N VAL A 12 14.21 -4.75 0.93
CA VAL A 12 14.09 -4.07 -0.37
C VAL A 12 12.63 -3.99 -0.80
N LEU A 13 11.88 -5.08 -0.69
CA LEU A 13 10.44 -5.09 -1.00
C LEU A 13 9.64 -4.14 -0.10
N ASN A 14 10.00 -4.07 1.18
CA ASN A 14 9.35 -3.14 2.12
C ASN A 14 9.57 -1.67 1.72
N TYR A 15 10.80 -1.30 1.39
CA TYR A 15 11.10 0.06 0.90
C TYR A 15 10.40 0.35 -0.42
N ALA A 16 10.37 -0.60 -1.34
CA ALA A 16 9.70 -0.44 -2.62
C ALA A 16 8.20 -0.17 -2.45
N ILE A 17 7.50 -0.98 -1.63
CA ILE A 17 6.07 -0.80 -1.38
C ILE A 17 5.78 0.49 -0.60
N ALA A 18 6.64 0.86 0.36
CA ALA A 18 6.52 2.12 1.07
C ALA A 18 6.63 3.32 0.12
N LEU A 19 7.56 3.28 -0.83
CA LEU A 19 7.72 4.33 -1.85
C LEU A 19 6.48 4.44 -2.74
N VAL A 20 5.89 3.30 -3.16
CA VAL A 20 4.66 3.29 -3.96
C VAL A 20 3.52 3.97 -3.20
N PHE A 21 3.23 3.57 -1.96
CA PHE A 21 2.13 4.16 -1.19
C PHE A 21 2.40 5.61 -0.77
N PHE A 22 3.64 5.96 -0.49
CA PHE A 22 4.02 7.36 -0.27
C PHE A 22 3.72 8.22 -1.50
N SER A 23 4.08 7.74 -2.68
CA SER A 23 3.80 8.41 -3.95
C SER A 23 2.29 8.51 -4.22
N GLU A 24 1.53 7.43 -4.01
CA GLU A 24 0.08 7.41 -4.19
C GLU A 24 -0.63 8.38 -3.24
N GLY A 25 -0.23 8.40 -1.96
CA GLY A 25 -0.76 9.35 -0.99
C GLY A 25 -0.44 10.79 -1.37
N LEU A 26 0.80 11.06 -1.77
CA LEU A 26 1.24 12.39 -2.17
C LEU A 26 0.50 12.91 -3.41
N GLN A 27 0.26 12.04 -4.40
CA GLN A 27 -0.48 12.39 -5.62
C GLN A 27 -1.91 12.85 -5.33
N LYS A 28 -2.56 12.35 -4.26
CA LYS A 28 -3.91 12.79 -3.88
C LYS A 28 -3.96 14.26 -3.48
N PHE A 29 -2.83 14.81 -3.00
CA PHE A 29 -2.69 16.22 -2.67
C PHE A 29 -2.17 17.06 -3.83
N LEU A 30 -1.24 16.53 -4.64
CA LEU A 30 -0.62 17.26 -5.75
C LEU A 30 -1.50 17.32 -7.00
N THR A 31 -2.29 16.28 -7.24
CA THR A 31 -3.19 16.18 -8.41
C THR A 31 -4.61 15.83 -7.98
N PRO A 32 -5.28 16.72 -7.20
CA PRO A 32 -6.56 16.41 -6.57
C PRO A 32 -7.67 16.06 -7.58
N GLU A 33 -7.64 16.62 -8.77
CA GLU A 33 -8.62 16.35 -9.82
C GLU A 33 -8.56 14.94 -10.39
N LYS A 34 -7.34 14.35 -10.47
CA LYS A 34 -7.10 13.03 -11.07
C LYS A 34 -7.12 11.89 -10.04
N THR A 35 -6.43 12.06 -8.93
CA THR A 35 -6.17 10.99 -7.95
C THR A 35 -6.78 11.26 -6.58
N GLY A 36 -7.09 12.52 -6.28
CA GLY A 36 -7.67 12.98 -5.04
C GLY A 36 -9.21 13.18 -5.11
N ALA A 37 -9.68 14.35 -4.69
CA ALA A 37 -11.09 14.69 -4.60
C ALA A 37 -11.89 14.43 -5.89
N GLY A 38 -11.31 14.73 -7.05
CA GLY A 38 -11.97 14.48 -8.34
C GLY A 38 -12.26 13.01 -8.60
N ARG A 39 -11.40 12.09 -8.13
CA ARG A 39 -11.63 10.64 -8.20
C ARG A 39 -12.74 10.20 -7.25
N PHE A 40 -12.72 10.67 -6.00
CA PHE A 40 -13.76 10.35 -5.01
C PHE A 40 -15.13 10.90 -5.40
N SER A 41 -15.18 12.08 -6.01
CA SER A 41 -16.41 12.63 -6.58
C SER A 41 -16.99 11.75 -7.69
N LYS A 42 -16.15 11.26 -8.61
CA LYS A 42 -16.58 10.36 -9.71
C LYS A 42 -17.13 9.02 -9.20
N ILE A 43 -16.68 8.56 -8.05
CA ILE A 43 -17.15 7.30 -7.42
C ILE A 43 -18.47 7.55 -6.65
N GLY A 44 -18.86 8.81 -6.45
CA GLY A 44 -20.09 9.17 -5.76
C GLY A 44 -19.98 9.34 -4.25
N PHE A 45 -18.77 9.58 -3.73
CA PHE A 45 -18.58 9.88 -2.32
C PHE A 45 -19.09 11.31 -2.00
N GLU A 46 -19.87 11.44 -0.93
CA GLU A 46 -20.11 12.72 -0.30
C GLU A 46 -18.82 13.23 0.35
N TYR A 47 -18.56 14.54 0.27
CA TYR A 47 -17.32 15.16 0.78
C TYR A 47 -16.02 14.56 0.22
N PRO A 48 -15.85 14.55 -1.11
CA PRO A 48 -14.72 13.89 -1.77
C PRO A 48 -13.35 14.42 -1.34
N GLU A 49 -13.25 15.69 -0.97
CA GLU A 49 -12.02 16.31 -0.45
C GLU A 49 -11.60 15.75 0.91
N LEU A 50 -12.57 15.50 1.77
CA LEU A 50 -12.33 14.90 3.08
C LEU A 50 -11.80 13.47 2.93
N TRP A 51 -12.46 12.65 2.12
CA TRP A 51 -12.05 11.28 1.86
C TRP A 51 -10.69 11.20 1.18
N ALA A 52 -10.40 12.06 0.21
CA ALA A 52 -9.10 12.12 -0.45
C ALA A 52 -7.99 12.47 0.54
N SER A 53 -8.23 13.43 1.43
CA SER A 53 -7.27 13.85 2.45
C SER A 53 -7.04 12.76 3.49
N LEU A 54 -8.09 12.09 3.97
CA LEU A 54 -7.99 10.98 4.91
C LEU A 54 -7.21 9.79 4.33
N VAL A 55 -7.59 9.34 3.14
CA VAL A 55 -6.94 8.19 2.49
C VAL A 55 -5.50 8.53 2.12
N GLY A 56 -5.25 9.70 1.53
CA GLY A 56 -3.89 10.15 1.19
C GLY A 56 -2.99 10.29 2.41
N GLY A 57 -3.52 10.87 3.49
CA GLY A 57 -2.81 10.98 4.77
C GLY A 57 -2.50 9.62 5.39
N LEU A 58 -3.46 8.67 5.36
CA LEU A 58 -3.25 7.29 5.83
C LEU A 58 -2.21 6.54 5.00
N GLU A 59 -2.21 6.70 3.68
CA GLU A 59 -1.21 6.08 2.80
C GLU A 59 0.20 6.58 3.11
N ILE A 60 0.38 7.90 3.27
CA ILE A 60 1.68 8.50 3.64
C ILE A 60 2.12 8.02 5.03
N LEU A 61 1.22 8.05 6.02
CA LEU A 61 1.51 7.61 7.37
C LEU A 61 1.91 6.13 7.40
N CYS A 62 1.14 5.27 6.74
CA CYS A 62 1.44 3.84 6.65
C CYS A 62 2.76 3.57 5.92
N ALA A 63 3.07 4.32 4.85
CA ALA A 63 4.34 4.22 4.15
C ALA A 63 5.53 4.53 5.07
N ILE A 64 5.42 5.56 5.90
CA ILE A 64 6.44 5.91 6.90
C ILE A 64 6.56 4.79 7.96
N ILE A 65 5.44 4.28 8.47
CA ILE A 65 5.42 3.19 9.45
C ILE A 65 6.03 1.90 8.89
N LEU A 66 5.82 1.60 7.61
CA LEU A 66 6.46 0.46 6.94
C LEU A 66 7.98 0.53 7.02
N ILE A 67 8.56 1.71 6.91
CA ILE A 67 10.01 1.92 7.01
C ILE A 67 10.48 1.78 8.46
N LEU A 68 9.70 2.24 9.44
CA LEU A 68 10.06 2.25 10.86
C LEU A 68 9.86 0.91 11.60
N ILE A 69 9.37 -0.11 10.93
CA ILE A 69 9.32 -1.54 11.34
C ILE A 69 8.42 -1.92 12.54
N PRO A 70 8.35 -1.21 13.69
CA PRO A 70 7.67 -1.75 14.89
C PRO A 70 6.16 -1.98 14.71
N LEU A 71 5.49 -1.19 13.87
CA LEU A 71 4.06 -1.27 13.59
C LEU A 71 3.74 -1.75 12.16
N GLN A 72 4.70 -2.34 11.48
CA GLN A 72 4.60 -2.78 10.08
C GLN A 72 3.34 -3.61 9.79
N ARG A 73 2.95 -4.53 10.67
CA ARG A 73 1.75 -5.34 10.50
C ARG A 73 0.47 -4.52 10.42
N ILE A 74 0.34 -3.51 11.30
CA ILE A 74 -0.83 -2.64 11.34
C ILE A 74 -0.89 -1.80 10.06
N ALA A 75 0.23 -1.18 9.67
CA ALA A 75 0.32 -0.42 8.43
C ALA A 75 -0.04 -1.27 7.20
N THR A 76 0.48 -2.50 7.12
CA THR A 76 0.16 -3.44 6.03
C THR A 76 -1.33 -3.78 5.98
N LEU A 77 -1.98 -4.02 7.13
CA LEU A 77 -3.42 -4.28 7.19
C LEU A 77 -4.25 -3.07 6.75
N VAL A 78 -3.90 -1.88 7.21
CA VAL A 78 -4.58 -0.64 6.80
C VAL A 78 -4.48 -0.43 5.29
N LEU A 79 -3.28 -0.59 4.73
CA LEU A 79 -3.07 -0.48 3.29
C LEU A 79 -3.83 -1.55 2.50
N LEU A 80 -3.93 -2.78 3.00
CA LEU A 80 -4.74 -3.82 2.37
C LEU A 80 -6.24 -3.47 2.36
N VAL A 81 -6.76 -2.88 3.43
CA VAL A 81 -8.14 -2.39 3.48
C VAL A 81 -8.36 -1.27 2.47
N ILE A 82 -7.43 -0.31 2.37
CA ILE A 82 -7.49 0.76 1.36
C ILE A 82 -7.48 0.16 -0.06
N MET A 83 -6.61 -0.80 -0.34
CA MET A 83 -6.53 -1.47 -1.64
C MET A 83 -7.81 -2.26 -1.97
N ALA A 84 -8.38 -2.98 -1.00
CA ALA A 84 -9.64 -3.70 -1.18
C ALA A 84 -10.79 -2.73 -1.48
N THR A 85 -10.88 -1.62 -0.75
CA THR A 85 -11.88 -0.58 -0.99
C THR A 85 -11.71 0.04 -2.38
N ALA A 86 -10.49 0.40 -2.76
CA ALA A 86 -10.18 0.93 -4.08
C ALA A 86 -10.53 -0.07 -5.20
N PHE A 87 -10.28 -1.35 -4.99
CA PHE A 87 -10.66 -2.40 -5.94
C PHE A 87 -12.18 -2.44 -6.15
N ILE A 88 -12.95 -2.49 -5.09
CA ILE A 88 -14.41 -2.57 -5.15
C ILE A 88 -15.01 -1.31 -5.78
N THR A 89 -14.53 -0.13 -5.39
CA THR A 89 -15.13 1.15 -5.79
C THR A 89 -14.70 1.64 -7.17
N THR A 90 -13.53 1.25 -7.65
CA THR A 90 -12.97 1.75 -8.91
C THR A 90 -12.76 0.68 -9.97
N LYS A 91 -12.31 -0.50 -9.59
CA LYS A 91 -11.91 -1.53 -10.56
C LYS A 91 -13.08 -2.41 -11.01
N ILE A 92 -14.00 -2.73 -10.12
CA ILE A 92 -15.22 -3.48 -10.50
C ILE A 92 -16.08 -2.66 -11.47
N PRO A 93 -16.39 -1.37 -11.22
CA PRO A 93 -17.08 -0.54 -12.20
C PRO A 93 -16.36 -0.40 -13.54
N LEU A 94 -15.02 -0.31 -13.53
CA LEU A 94 -14.23 -0.25 -14.76
C LEU A 94 -14.37 -1.53 -15.60
N LEU A 95 -14.39 -2.70 -14.96
CA LEU A 95 -14.61 -3.98 -15.64
C LEU A 95 -15.96 -4.04 -16.38
N THR A 96 -17.01 -3.47 -15.75
CA THR A 96 -18.35 -3.49 -16.34
C THR A 96 -18.59 -2.41 -17.39
N SER A 97 -17.89 -1.28 -17.33
CA SER A 97 -18.06 -0.15 -18.25
C SER A 97 -17.13 -0.18 -19.45
N GLU A 98 -15.87 -0.55 -19.27
CA GLU A 98 -14.83 -0.48 -20.28
C GLU A 98 -14.27 -1.86 -20.71
N GLY A 99 -14.70 -2.93 -20.03
CA GLY A 99 -14.36 -4.30 -20.37
C GLY A 99 -13.04 -4.80 -19.76
N PHE A 100 -12.75 -6.08 -20.05
CA PHE A 100 -11.65 -6.81 -19.40
C PHE A 100 -10.25 -6.21 -19.65
N TRP A 101 -9.96 -5.75 -20.85
CA TRP A 101 -8.63 -5.24 -21.18
C TRP A 101 -8.30 -3.92 -20.49
N ALA A 102 -9.26 -3.01 -20.38
CA ALA A 102 -9.11 -1.76 -19.64
C ALA A 102 -8.93 -2.03 -18.14
N PHE A 103 -9.73 -2.97 -17.59
CA PHE A 103 -9.59 -3.45 -16.23
C PHE A 103 -8.18 -4.04 -15.97
N ALA A 104 -7.71 -4.98 -16.81
CA ALA A 104 -6.43 -5.64 -16.64
C ALA A 104 -5.27 -4.63 -16.69
N HIS A 105 -5.33 -3.67 -17.61
CA HIS A 105 -4.34 -2.61 -17.71
C HIS A 105 -4.34 -1.69 -16.48
N GLY A 106 -5.50 -1.29 -16.02
CA GLY A 106 -5.66 -0.41 -14.86
C GLY A 106 -5.39 -1.08 -13.52
N TYR A 107 -5.51 -2.41 -13.44
CA TYR A 107 -5.35 -3.16 -12.19
C TYR A 107 -3.94 -3.69 -11.94
N ARG A 108 -3.10 -3.78 -12.95
CA ARG A 108 -1.76 -4.43 -12.84
C ARG A 108 -0.90 -3.91 -11.68
N THR A 109 -0.80 -2.59 -11.50
CA THR A 109 -0.01 -1.99 -10.40
C THR A 109 -0.62 -2.31 -9.04
N ASP A 110 -1.95 -2.19 -8.93
CA ASP A 110 -2.68 -2.48 -7.70
C ASP A 110 -2.58 -3.97 -7.33
N PHE A 111 -2.57 -4.85 -8.34
CA PHE A 111 -2.37 -6.29 -8.16
C PHE A 111 -1.00 -6.58 -7.54
N PHE A 112 0.08 -6.06 -8.12
CA PHE A 112 1.42 -6.25 -7.58
C PHE A 112 1.57 -5.66 -6.18
N ALA A 113 1.02 -4.48 -5.93
CA ALA A 113 1.03 -3.86 -4.61
C ALA A 113 0.28 -4.73 -3.58
N THR A 114 -0.89 -5.26 -3.95
CA THR A 114 -1.67 -6.16 -3.07
C THR A 114 -0.92 -7.45 -2.77
N VAL A 115 -0.34 -8.10 -3.78
CA VAL A 115 0.46 -9.32 -3.59
C VAL A 115 1.64 -9.06 -2.66
N LEU A 116 2.37 -7.96 -2.84
CA LEU A 116 3.49 -7.59 -1.97
C LEU A 116 3.04 -7.34 -0.54
N LEU A 117 1.92 -6.64 -0.32
CA LEU A 117 1.36 -6.41 1.02
C LEU A 117 0.97 -7.73 1.70
N VAL A 118 0.35 -8.67 0.98
CA VAL A 118 0.00 -10.00 1.50
C VAL A 118 1.26 -10.78 1.89
N LEU A 119 2.29 -10.77 1.04
CA LEU A 119 3.57 -11.40 1.35
C LEU A 119 4.22 -10.79 2.60
N MET A 120 4.19 -9.47 2.72
CA MET A 120 4.71 -8.77 3.88
C MET A 120 3.93 -9.09 5.16
N LEU A 121 2.61 -9.20 5.08
CA LEU A 121 1.78 -9.60 6.21
C LEU A 121 2.13 -11.02 6.69
N ARG A 122 2.39 -11.94 5.75
CA ARG A 122 2.70 -13.33 6.05
C ARG A 122 4.12 -13.53 6.57
N TYR A 123 5.09 -12.83 5.98
CA TYR A 123 6.52 -13.01 6.29
C TYR A 123 7.12 -11.89 7.14
N GLY A 124 6.44 -10.79 7.36
CA GLY A 124 6.94 -9.66 8.15
C GLY A 124 7.22 -9.98 9.62
N GLY A 125 6.62 -11.04 10.18
CA GLY A 125 6.91 -11.54 11.52
C GLY A 125 8.34 -12.12 11.66
N VAL A 126 8.91 -12.62 10.58
CA VAL A 126 10.29 -13.13 10.53
C VAL A 126 11.29 -11.98 10.70
N PHE A 127 10.99 -10.83 10.17
CA PHE A 127 11.77 -9.60 10.30
C PHE A 127 11.96 -9.12 11.73
N LYS A 128 10.88 -9.12 12.50
CA LYS A 128 10.89 -8.63 13.88
C LYS A 128 11.78 -9.51 14.77
N LYS A 129 11.71 -10.82 14.56
CA LYS A 129 12.47 -11.78 15.33
C LYS A 129 13.98 -11.67 15.05
N GLU A 130 14.37 -11.51 13.80
CA GLU A 130 15.78 -11.46 13.38
C GLU A 130 16.48 -10.15 13.78
N ASN A 131 15.76 -9.02 13.75
CA ASN A 131 16.29 -7.75 14.25
C ASN A 131 16.43 -7.73 15.79
N THR A 132 15.56 -8.40 16.51
CA THR A 132 15.66 -8.54 17.97
C THR A 132 16.87 -9.40 18.34
N GLU A 133 17.05 -10.55 17.68
CA GLU A 133 18.21 -11.44 17.89
C GLU A 133 19.56 -10.81 17.46
N ALA A 134 19.54 -9.93 16.46
CA ALA A 134 20.74 -9.20 16.03
C ALA A 134 21.15 -8.12 17.03
N ASN A 135 20.20 -7.42 17.65
CA ASN A 135 20.45 -6.42 18.69
C ASN A 135 20.91 -7.04 20.01
N GLU A 136 20.36 -8.21 20.39
CA GLU A 136 20.77 -8.92 21.60
C GLU A 136 22.21 -9.47 21.51
N LYS A 137 22.73 -9.71 20.31
CA LYS A 137 24.12 -10.18 20.10
C LYS A 137 25.16 -9.04 20.06
N GLN A 138 24.72 -7.78 20.06
CA GLN A 138 25.59 -6.60 20.07
C GLN A 138 25.76 -5.99 21.47
N HIS A 139 25.01 -6.47 22.45
CA HIS A 139 25.13 -6.15 23.87
C HIS A 139 25.65 -7.35 24.65
#